data_ca5ea7a8df94c85ab967df6fc9966ff6
#
_entry.id   ca5ea7a8df94c85ab967df6fc9966ff6
#
_cell.length_a   1.000
_cell.length_b   1.000
_cell.length_c   1.000
_cell.angle_alpha   90.00
_cell.angle_beta   90.00
_cell.angle_gamma   90.00
#
_symmetry.space_group_name_H-M   'P 1'
#
loop_
_entity.id
_entity.type
_entity.pdbx_description
1 polymer ?
#
loop_
_entity_poly.entity_id
_entity_poly.type
_entity_poly.pdbx_seq_one_letter_code
_entity_poly.pdbx_strand_id
1 'polypeptide(L)'
;DYAKSKLEGEKNIINNFPLATILRPSVVYSVDDNFTTNFMSLLKNLPIFPLYYSGSTKFMPIHCSDLADIIFHVISKNINSNILECIGPETITLKGIIKRLLELIDKKRILIPFPLPIANLSAKFFQLFPNPLLTEDQLRLLKYDNISSGKYKTNFDIGVPSTRLFNSEVEKYSFMWKEGGQ
;
A
#
# COMPACT_ATOMS: atom_id res chain seq x y z
N ASP A 1 -8.51 -15.27 1.86
CA ASP A 1 -9.92 -14.97 1.54
C ASP A 1 -10.13 -13.59 0.92
N TYR A 2 -9.43 -12.53 1.37
CA TYR A 2 -9.58 -11.16 0.84
C TYR A 2 -9.40 -11.05 -0.68
N ALA A 3 -8.30 -11.56 -1.24
CA ALA A 3 -8.04 -11.50 -2.68
C ALA A 3 -9.10 -12.26 -3.51
N LYS A 4 -9.60 -13.39 -2.96
CA LYS A 4 -10.66 -14.17 -3.60
C LYS A 4 -11.98 -13.41 -3.65
N SER A 5 -12.39 -12.78 -2.53
CA SER A 5 -13.62 -11.99 -2.48
C SER A 5 -13.57 -10.79 -3.42
N LYS A 6 -12.41 -10.11 -3.54
CA LYS A 6 -12.22 -9.02 -4.51
C LYS A 6 -12.36 -9.50 -5.95
N LEU A 7 -11.73 -10.63 -6.29
CA LEU A 7 -11.84 -11.19 -7.64
C LEU A 7 -13.28 -11.62 -7.98
N GLU A 8 -14.02 -12.21 -7.04
CA GLU A 8 -15.43 -12.54 -7.21
C GLU A 8 -16.27 -11.27 -7.39
N GLY A 9 -16.01 -10.22 -6.61
CA GLY A 9 -16.66 -8.92 -6.78
C GLY A 9 -16.44 -8.33 -8.16
N GLU A 10 -15.20 -8.31 -8.67
CA GLU A 10 -14.89 -7.85 -10.02
C GLU A 10 -15.65 -8.64 -11.09
N LYS A 11 -15.67 -9.98 -11.01
CA LYS A 11 -16.41 -10.83 -11.94
C LYS A 11 -17.90 -10.52 -11.94
N ASN A 12 -18.49 -10.36 -10.75
CA ASN A 12 -19.90 -10.05 -10.61
C ASN A 12 -20.24 -8.66 -11.22
N ILE A 13 -19.37 -7.67 -11.03
CA ILE A 13 -19.55 -6.33 -11.61
C ILE A 13 -19.48 -6.43 -13.13
N ILE A 14 -18.46 -7.08 -13.70
CA ILE A 14 -18.30 -7.20 -15.16
C ILE A 14 -19.49 -7.95 -15.79
N ASN A 15 -19.98 -8.99 -15.14
CA ASN A 15 -21.12 -9.79 -15.65
C ASN A 15 -22.44 -9.01 -15.65
N ASN A 16 -22.67 -8.14 -14.65
CA ASN A 16 -23.91 -7.38 -14.52
C ASN A 16 -23.82 -5.99 -15.18
N PHE A 17 -22.60 -5.44 -15.28
CA PHE A 17 -22.32 -4.13 -15.84
C PHE A 17 -21.13 -4.20 -16.79
N PRO A 18 -21.30 -4.71 -18.04
CA PRO A 18 -20.18 -4.92 -18.98
C PRO A 18 -19.40 -3.66 -19.34
N LEU A 19 -20.00 -2.48 -19.16
CA LEU A 19 -19.35 -1.19 -19.38
C LEU A 19 -18.57 -0.67 -18.16
N ALA A 20 -18.56 -1.38 -17.06
CA ALA A 20 -17.82 -0.98 -15.88
C ALA A 20 -16.31 -0.93 -16.14
N THR A 21 -15.64 0.06 -15.58
CA THR A 21 -14.19 0.11 -15.51
C THR A 21 -13.72 -0.25 -14.11
N ILE A 22 -12.88 -1.25 -14.01
CA ILE A 22 -12.31 -1.72 -12.75
C ILE A 22 -10.97 -1.03 -12.52
N LEU A 23 -10.86 -0.29 -11.44
CA LEU A 23 -9.59 0.30 -11.00
C LEU A 23 -8.93 -0.61 -9.96
N ARG A 24 -7.69 -0.98 -10.19
CA ARG A 24 -6.87 -1.78 -9.28
C ARG A 24 -5.69 -0.93 -8.78
N PRO A 25 -5.89 -0.16 -7.70
CA PRO A 25 -4.80 0.64 -7.16
C PRO A 25 -3.76 -0.26 -6.49
N SER A 26 -2.50 0.14 -6.60
CA SER A 26 -1.45 -0.28 -5.68
C SER A 26 -1.77 0.25 -4.27
N VAL A 27 -0.88 0.09 -3.31
CA VAL A 27 -1.15 0.63 -1.98
C VAL A 27 -1.37 2.15 -2.04
N VAL A 28 -2.53 2.58 -1.59
CA VAL A 28 -2.91 3.99 -1.54
C VAL A 28 -2.43 4.59 -0.23
N TYR A 29 -1.83 5.78 -0.28
CA TYR A 29 -1.37 6.48 0.90
C TYR A 29 -1.82 7.95 0.94
N SER A 30 -2.00 8.47 2.15
CA SER A 30 -2.37 9.86 2.45
C SER A 30 -2.14 10.15 3.94
N VAL A 31 -2.47 11.36 4.38
CA VAL A 31 -2.39 11.75 5.81
C VAL A 31 -3.29 10.89 6.72
N ASP A 32 -4.40 10.39 6.21
CA ASP A 32 -5.39 9.58 6.95
C ASP A 32 -5.39 8.09 6.52
N ASP A 33 -4.30 7.61 5.94
CA ASP A 33 -4.20 6.21 5.53
C ASP A 33 -3.97 5.27 6.73
N ASN A 34 -4.20 3.97 6.50
CA ASN A 34 -3.87 2.92 7.45
C ASN A 34 -2.56 2.18 7.10
N PHE A 35 -1.77 2.69 6.16
CA PHE A 35 -0.52 2.09 5.72
C PHE A 35 0.68 2.86 6.30
N THR A 36 0.91 4.10 5.86
CA THR A 36 2.05 4.89 6.33
C THR A 36 1.88 5.30 7.79
N THR A 37 0.67 5.71 8.19
CA THR A 37 0.38 6.17 9.55
C THR A 37 0.51 5.05 10.58
N ASN A 38 0.04 3.83 10.27
CA ASN A 38 0.24 2.68 11.14
C ASN A 38 1.72 2.31 11.25
N PHE A 39 2.47 2.29 10.13
CA PHE A 39 3.91 2.02 10.21
C PHE A 39 4.64 3.08 11.05
N MET A 40 4.38 4.37 10.84
CA MET A 40 4.99 5.43 11.64
C MET A 40 4.67 5.30 13.13
N SER A 41 3.42 4.96 13.47
CA SER A 41 3.01 4.70 14.86
C SER A 41 3.76 3.53 15.49
N LEU A 42 3.94 2.44 14.74
CA LEU A 42 4.74 1.30 15.19
C LEU A 42 6.22 1.65 15.34
N LEU A 43 6.79 2.32 14.34
CA LEU A 43 8.19 2.74 14.34
C LEU A 43 8.50 3.77 15.42
N LYS A 44 7.54 4.59 15.82
CA LYS A 44 7.67 5.52 16.95
C LYS A 44 7.86 4.76 18.27
N ASN A 45 7.12 3.68 18.47
CA ASN A 45 7.00 2.99 19.75
C ASN A 45 7.89 1.75 19.90
N LEU A 46 8.17 1.03 18.81
CA LEU A 46 8.91 -0.23 18.85
C LEU A 46 10.41 -0.02 18.59
N PRO A 47 11.32 -0.48 19.46
CA PRO A 47 12.76 -0.39 19.24
C PRO A 47 13.26 -1.34 18.15
N ILE A 48 12.54 -2.44 17.93
CA ILE A 48 12.83 -3.47 16.91
C ILE A 48 11.62 -3.63 16.03
N PHE A 49 11.84 -3.66 14.71
CA PHE A 49 10.77 -3.83 13.73
C PHE A 49 11.01 -5.08 12.87
N PRO A 50 10.03 -6.02 12.82
CA PRO A 50 10.15 -7.24 12.03
C PRO A 50 9.94 -6.94 10.54
N LEU A 51 10.87 -7.40 9.71
CA LEU A 51 10.74 -7.36 8.25
C LEU A 51 10.31 -8.73 7.73
N TYR A 52 9.05 -8.87 7.43
CA TYR A 52 8.50 -10.06 6.77
C TYR A 52 9.04 -10.16 5.35
N TYR A 53 9.34 -11.39 4.91
CA TYR A 53 10.00 -11.66 3.63
C TYR A 53 11.27 -10.83 3.43
N SER A 54 12.00 -10.55 4.52
CA SER A 54 13.19 -9.67 4.53
C SER A 54 12.92 -8.25 4.01
N GLY A 55 11.65 -7.87 3.89
CA GLY A 55 11.21 -6.59 3.36
C GLY A 55 11.42 -6.44 1.86
N SER A 56 11.55 -7.54 1.10
CA SER A 56 11.82 -7.53 -0.35
C SER A 56 10.59 -7.24 -1.21
N THR A 57 9.39 -7.41 -0.68
CA THR A 57 8.12 -7.14 -1.39
C THR A 57 8.11 -5.73 -1.97
N LYS A 58 7.81 -5.61 -3.25
CA LYS A 58 7.81 -4.35 -3.98
C LYS A 58 6.42 -3.76 -4.05
N PHE A 59 6.35 -2.45 -3.97
CA PHE A 59 5.15 -1.65 -4.10
C PHE A 59 5.38 -0.52 -5.09
N MET A 60 4.29 -0.05 -5.71
CA MET A 60 4.23 1.23 -6.44
C MET A 60 3.19 2.13 -5.75
N PRO A 61 3.51 2.68 -4.55
CA PRO A 61 2.54 3.42 -3.76
C PRO A 61 1.97 4.59 -4.54
N ILE A 62 0.64 4.74 -4.53
CA ILE A 62 -0.06 5.84 -5.20
C ILE A 62 -0.67 6.78 -4.18
N HIS A 63 -0.44 8.09 -4.34
CA HIS A 63 -1.08 9.07 -3.47
C HIS A 63 -2.59 9.16 -3.78
N CYS A 64 -3.41 9.37 -2.74
CA CYS A 64 -4.87 9.44 -2.90
C CYS A 64 -5.33 10.49 -3.92
N SER A 65 -4.63 11.63 -4.02
CA SER A 65 -4.94 12.66 -5.02
C SER A 65 -4.63 12.21 -6.46
N ASP A 66 -3.53 11.47 -6.69
CA ASP A 66 -3.26 10.92 -8.03
C ASP A 66 -4.35 9.90 -8.42
N LEU A 67 -4.81 9.09 -7.46
CA LEU A 67 -5.92 8.17 -7.69
C LEU A 67 -7.23 8.91 -8.00
N ALA A 68 -7.50 10.02 -7.31
CA ALA A 68 -8.66 10.87 -7.59
C ALA A 68 -8.60 11.48 -8.99
N ASP A 69 -7.41 11.95 -9.43
CA ASP A 69 -7.18 12.46 -10.78
C ASP A 69 -7.46 11.38 -11.85
N ILE A 70 -7.05 10.13 -11.60
CA ILE A 70 -7.34 8.98 -12.46
C ILE A 70 -8.85 8.72 -12.54
N ILE A 71 -9.54 8.68 -11.39
CA ILE A 71 -11.00 8.47 -11.32
C ILE A 71 -11.72 9.56 -12.12
N PHE A 72 -11.35 10.82 -11.90
CA PHE A 72 -11.93 11.95 -12.62
C PHE A 72 -11.72 11.83 -14.13
N HIS A 73 -10.52 11.45 -14.56
CA HIS A 73 -10.20 11.26 -15.98
C HIS A 73 -11.03 10.13 -16.61
N VAL A 74 -11.12 8.98 -15.93
CA VAL A 74 -11.91 7.82 -16.40
C VAL A 74 -13.37 8.21 -16.62
N ILE A 75 -13.96 8.97 -15.69
CA ILE A 75 -15.33 9.44 -15.79
C ILE A 75 -15.47 10.49 -16.90
N SER A 76 -14.61 11.51 -16.92
CA SER A 76 -14.68 12.62 -17.87
C SER A 76 -14.45 12.20 -19.31
N LYS A 77 -13.62 11.19 -19.54
CA LYS A 77 -13.32 10.64 -20.86
C LYS A 77 -14.20 9.44 -21.23
N ASN A 78 -15.13 9.07 -20.36
CA ASN A 78 -16.05 7.97 -20.56
C ASN A 78 -15.32 6.66 -20.93
N ILE A 79 -14.22 6.37 -20.20
CA ILE A 79 -13.41 5.16 -20.42
C ILE A 79 -14.17 3.98 -19.82
N ASN A 80 -14.64 3.07 -20.68
CA ASN A 80 -15.52 1.97 -20.32
C ASN A 80 -14.87 0.61 -20.61
N SER A 81 -15.38 -0.44 -19.97
CA SER A 81 -15.02 -1.85 -20.21
C SER A 81 -13.51 -2.13 -20.09
N ASN A 82 -12.84 -1.51 -19.12
CA ASN A 82 -11.41 -1.64 -18.90
C ASN A 82 -11.08 -2.13 -17.49
N ILE A 83 -9.91 -2.77 -17.37
CA ILE A 83 -9.23 -2.97 -16.10
C ILE A 83 -7.99 -2.10 -16.14
N LEU A 84 -7.85 -1.19 -15.19
CA LEU A 84 -6.72 -0.26 -15.09
C LEU A 84 -5.96 -0.49 -13.79
N GLU A 85 -4.66 -0.68 -13.89
CA GLU A 85 -3.75 -0.70 -12.75
C GLU A 85 -3.34 0.74 -12.41
N CYS A 86 -3.74 1.22 -11.22
CA CYS A 86 -3.43 2.58 -10.78
C CYS A 86 -2.19 2.52 -9.90
N ILE A 87 -1.06 2.96 -10.44
CA ILE A 87 0.25 2.83 -9.81
C ILE A 87 0.90 4.19 -9.57
N GLY A 88 1.69 4.26 -8.51
CA GLY A 88 2.52 5.45 -8.24
C GLY A 88 3.75 5.55 -9.14
N PRO A 89 4.50 6.66 -9.06
CA PRO A 89 5.59 6.96 -9.97
C PRO A 89 6.88 6.18 -9.70
N GLU A 90 6.98 5.52 -8.56
CA GLU A 90 8.21 4.83 -8.15
C GLU A 90 7.95 3.43 -7.58
N THR A 91 8.89 2.53 -7.80
CA THR A 91 8.87 1.19 -7.19
C THR A 91 9.73 1.19 -5.94
N ILE A 92 9.14 0.84 -4.79
CA ILE A 92 9.83 0.84 -3.50
C ILE A 92 9.61 -0.51 -2.82
N THR A 93 10.67 -1.09 -2.23
CA THR A 93 10.53 -2.30 -1.40
C THR A 93 9.93 -1.96 -0.04
N LEU A 94 9.30 -2.93 0.64
CA LEU A 94 8.81 -2.73 2.01
C LEU A 94 9.93 -2.20 2.93
N LYS A 95 11.13 -2.80 2.85
CA LYS A 95 12.30 -2.32 3.60
C LYS A 95 12.66 -0.88 3.24
N GLY A 96 12.54 -0.51 1.95
CA GLY A 96 12.75 0.85 1.47
C GLY A 96 11.72 1.82 2.06
N ILE A 97 10.44 1.46 2.06
CA ILE A 97 9.37 2.24 2.69
C ILE A 97 9.67 2.45 4.18
N ILE A 98 9.95 1.38 4.93
CA ILE A 98 10.24 1.46 6.37
C ILE A 98 11.45 2.36 6.66
N LYS A 99 12.52 2.26 5.86
CA LYS A 99 13.70 3.14 6.01
C LYS A 99 13.35 4.60 5.78
N ARG A 100 12.62 4.90 4.69
CA ARG A 100 12.18 6.26 4.38
C ARG A 100 11.28 6.83 5.50
N LEU A 101 10.37 6.04 6.05
CA LEU A 101 9.53 6.47 7.18
C LEU A 101 10.38 6.74 8.43
N LEU A 102 11.37 5.90 8.74
CA LEU A 102 12.29 6.13 9.87
C LEU A 102 13.08 7.44 9.72
N GLU A 103 13.57 7.73 8.52
CA GLU A 103 14.24 8.99 8.21
C GLU A 103 13.30 10.19 8.41
N LEU A 104 12.07 10.09 7.90
CA LEU A 104 11.07 11.15 7.98
C LEU A 104 10.62 11.46 9.41
N ILE A 105 10.54 10.45 10.30
CA ILE A 105 10.17 10.64 11.72
C ILE A 105 11.38 10.81 12.64
N ASP A 106 12.60 10.89 12.08
CA ASP A 106 13.87 11.01 12.81
C ASP A 106 14.07 9.94 13.89
N LYS A 107 13.88 8.67 13.52
CA LYS A 107 14.05 7.54 14.42
C LYS A 107 15.00 6.50 13.83
N LYS A 108 15.78 5.86 14.72
CA LYS A 108 16.63 4.71 14.38
C LYS A 108 16.08 3.47 15.04
N ARG A 109 15.80 2.43 14.25
CA ARG A 109 15.26 1.15 14.73
C ARG A 109 16.04 -0.01 14.15
N ILE A 110 16.09 -1.11 14.88
CA ILE A 110 16.71 -2.34 14.41
C ILE A 110 15.68 -3.07 13.54
N LEU A 111 16.02 -3.25 12.26
CA LEU A 111 15.18 -3.98 11.31
C LEU A 111 15.66 -5.42 11.23
N ILE A 112 14.85 -6.37 11.69
CA ILE A 112 15.22 -7.79 11.75
C ILE A 112 14.42 -8.57 10.71
N PRO A 113 15.06 -9.33 9.79
CA PRO A 113 14.36 -10.28 8.95
C PRO A 113 13.61 -11.30 9.81
N PHE A 114 12.30 -11.43 9.59
CA PHE A 114 11.46 -12.29 10.42
C PHE A 114 11.14 -13.60 9.69
N PRO A 115 11.56 -14.76 10.22
CA PRO A 115 11.32 -16.06 9.59
C PRO A 115 9.81 -16.37 9.49
N LEU A 116 9.36 -16.88 8.35
CA LEU A 116 7.94 -17.18 8.07
C LEU A 116 7.24 -18.07 9.11
N PRO A 117 7.86 -19.15 9.63
CA PRO A 117 7.19 -19.98 10.64
C PRO A 117 6.84 -19.19 11.90
N ILE A 118 7.74 -18.30 12.34
CA ILE A 118 7.52 -17.43 13.50
C ILE A 118 6.52 -16.33 13.17
N ALA A 119 6.54 -15.81 11.93
CA ALA A 119 5.60 -14.81 11.46
C ALA A 119 4.15 -15.31 11.50
N ASN A 120 3.90 -16.55 11.05
CA ASN A 120 2.58 -17.16 11.09
C ASN A 120 2.08 -17.38 12.53
N LEU A 121 2.98 -17.78 13.43
CA LEU A 121 2.63 -17.97 14.85
C LEU A 121 2.35 -16.63 15.53
N SER A 122 3.17 -15.61 15.28
CA SER A 122 2.99 -14.27 15.82
C SER A 122 1.72 -13.60 15.30
N ALA A 123 1.39 -13.75 14.00
CA ALA A 123 0.16 -13.22 13.42
C ALA A 123 -1.08 -13.80 14.11
N LYS A 124 -1.10 -15.12 14.37
CA LYS A 124 -2.19 -15.76 15.14
C LYS A 124 -2.29 -15.22 16.57
N PHE A 125 -1.15 -15.00 17.22
CA PHE A 125 -1.12 -14.45 18.57
C PHE A 125 -1.60 -12.99 18.59
N PHE A 126 -1.15 -12.16 17.63
CA PHE A 126 -1.54 -10.76 17.57
C PHE A 126 -3.00 -10.54 17.16
N GLN A 127 -3.64 -11.48 16.45
CA GLN A 127 -5.08 -11.43 16.19
C GLN A 127 -5.97 -11.48 17.45
N LEU A 128 -5.42 -11.92 18.58
CA LEU A 128 -6.11 -11.89 19.88
C LEU A 128 -6.21 -10.48 20.50
N PHE A 129 -5.46 -9.52 19.96
CA PHE A 129 -5.50 -8.13 20.41
C PHE A 129 -6.47 -7.30 19.58
N PRO A 130 -7.15 -6.29 20.17
CA PRO A 130 -8.18 -5.49 19.49
C PRO A 130 -7.68 -4.70 18.26
N ASN A 131 -6.36 -4.45 18.16
CA ASN A 131 -5.71 -3.81 17.02
C ASN A 131 -4.47 -4.60 16.61
N PRO A 132 -4.61 -5.69 15.83
CA PRO A 132 -3.45 -6.50 15.45
C PRO A 132 -2.49 -5.71 14.58
N LEU A 133 -1.20 -5.77 14.92
CA LEU A 133 -0.12 -5.11 14.17
C LEU A 133 -0.03 -5.61 12.72
N LEU A 134 -0.40 -6.86 12.49
CA LEU A 134 -0.44 -7.51 11.20
C LEU A 134 -1.42 -8.69 11.25
N THR A 135 -2.34 -8.75 10.29
CA THR A 135 -3.25 -9.89 10.13
C THR A 135 -2.61 -10.99 9.27
N GLU A 136 -3.13 -12.22 9.37
CA GLU A 136 -2.68 -13.31 8.49
C GLU A 136 -2.86 -12.98 7.01
N ASP A 137 -3.96 -12.33 6.66
CA ASP A 137 -4.22 -11.94 5.27
C ASP A 137 -3.22 -10.88 4.78
N GLN A 138 -2.88 -9.91 5.61
CA GLN A 138 -1.82 -8.94 5.29
C GLN A 138 -0.45 -9.61 5.12
N LEU A 139 -0.11 -10.58 5.98
CA LEU A 139 1.12 -11.36 5.87
C LEU A 139 1.16 -12.17 4.56
N ARG A 140 0.03 -12.79 4.18
CA ARG A 140 -0.09 -13.51 2.91
C ARG A 140 0.05 -12.59 1.70
N LEU A 141 -0.49 -11.37 1.77
CA LEU A 141 -0.36 -10.37 0.71
C LEU A 141 1.08 -9.90 0.53
N LEU A 142 1.85 -9.78 1.62
CA LEU A 142 3.27 -9.43 1.55
C LEU A 142 4.16 -10.45 0.82
N LYS A 143 3.63 -11.64 0.50
CA LYS A 143 4.34 -12.62 -0.33
C LYS A 143 4.44 -12.20 -1.80
N TYR A 144 3.54 -11.33 -2.25
CA TYR A 144 3.41 -10.94 -3.65
C TYR A 144 3.71 -9.45 -3.81
N ASP A 145 4.43 -9.13 -4.88
CA ASP A 145 4.68 -7.73 -5.23
C ASP A 145 3.35 -7.05 -5.59
N ASN A 146 3.20 -5.81 -5.15
CA ASN A 146 2.07 -4.94 -5.45
C ASN A 146 2.52 -3.83 -6.41
N ILE A 147 2.84 -4.24 -7.63
CA ILE A 147 3.33 -3.42 -8.73
C ILE A 147 2.49 -3.70 -9.98
N SER A 148 2.73 -2.96 -11.08
CA SER A 148 2.07 -3.29 -12.35
C SER A 148 2.39 -4.72 -12.77
N SER A 149 1.34 -5.44 -13.16
CA SER A 149 1.46 -6.83 -13.65
C SER A 149 1.96 -6.91 -15.09
N GLY A 150 1.94 -5.81 -15.83
CA GLY A 150 2.20 -5.77 -17.28
C GLY A 150 1.10 -6.41 -18.14
N LYS A 151 0.00 -6.87 -17.52
CA LYS A 151 -1.13 -7.52 -18.22
C LYS A 151 -2.24 -6.53 -18.59
N TYR A 152 -2.38 -5.47 -17.83
CA TYR A 152 -3.41 -4.46 -17.98
C TYR A 152 -2.78 -3.09 -18.21
N LYS A 153 -3.56 -2.19 -18.79
CA LYS A 153 -3.17 -0.79 -18.92
C LYS A 153 -3.03 -0.16 -17.53
N THR A 154 -2.09 0.75 -17.42
CA THR A 154 -1.88 1.57 -16.23
C THR A 154 -2.45 2.97 -16.42
N ASN A 155 -2.45 3.76 -15.35
CA ASN A 155 -2.77 5.18 -15.44
C ASN A 155 -1.82 5.96 -16.37
N PHE A 156 -0.57 5.51 -16.53
CA PHE A 156 0.38 6.10 -17.47
C PHE A 156 -0.05 5.88 -18.93
N ASP A 157 -0.58 4.70 -19.24
CA ASP A 157 -1.03 4.34 -20.60
C ASP A 157 -2.28 5.11 -21.05
N ILE A 158 -3.06 5.63 -20.10
CA ILE A 158 -4.23 6.48 -20.39
C ILE A 158 -3.94 7.97 -20.30
N GLY A 159 -2.66 8.36 -20.17
CA GLY A 159 -2.22 9.75 -20.15
C GLY A 159 -2.43 10.49 -18.83
N VAL A 160 -2.58 9.77 -17.70
CA VAL A 160 -2.69 10.33 -16.34
C VAL A 160 -1.56 9.81 -15.46
N PRO A 161 -0.31 10.27 -15.68
CA PRO A 161 0.81 9.82 -14.87
C PRO A 161 0.66 10.28 -13.42
N SER A 162 0.91 9.38 -12.49
CA SER A 162 1.11 9.76 -11.09
C SER A 162 2.40 10.55 -10.96
N THR A 163 2.36 11.65 -10.23
CA THR A 163 3.50 12.59 -10.10
C THR A 163 3.95 12.81 -8.66
N ARG A 164 3.12 12.42 -7.70
CA ARG A 164 3.40 12.64 -6.27
C ARG A 164 4.35 11.59 -5.74
N LEU A 165 5.57 12.04 -5.39
CA LEU A 165 6.62 11.16 -4.85
C LEU A 165 6.33 10.81 -3.39
N PHE A 166 6.59 9.57 -3.01
CA PHE A 166 6.29 9.04 -1.68
C PHE A 166 6.89 9.89 -0.55
N ASN A 167 8.19 10.19 -0.61
CA ASN A 167 8.85 10.98 0.43
C ASN A 167 8.25 12.37 0.57
N SER A 168 8.07 13.08 -0.55
CA SER A 168 7.60 14.46 -0.55
C SER A 168 6.19 14.60 0.02
N GLU A 169 5.32 13.62 -0.22
CA GLU A 169 3.96 13.65 0.31
C GLU A 169 3.90 13.22 1.79
N VAL A 170 4.62 12.15 2.17
CA VAL A 170 4.65 11.68 3.56
C VAL A 170 5.33 12.69 4.48
N GLU A 171 6.34 13.42 4.01
CA GLU A 171 7.02 14.47 4.76
C GLU A 171 6.04 15.52 5.29
N LYS A 172 5.00 15.86 4.52
CA LYS A 172 4.00 16.88 4.87
C LYS A 172 3.26 16.61 6.18
N TYR A 173 3.16 15.34 6.59
CA TYR A 173 2.45 14.94 7.80
C TYR A 173 3.27 14.10 8.78
N SER A 174 4.47 13.66 8.40
CA SER A 174 5.33 12.81 9.24
C SER A 174 5.77 13.48 10.54
N PHE A 175 5.74 14.82 10.60
CA PHE A 175 6.10 15.59 11.81
C PHE A 175 5.27 15.17 13.03
N MET A 176 4.04 14.70 12.86
CA MET A 176 3.18 14.23 13.95
C MET A 176 3.76 13.03 14.72
N TRP A 177 4.71 12.31 14.12
CA TRP A 177 5.40 11.17 14.75
C TRP A 177 6.81 11.49 15.23
N LYS A 178 7.33 12.69 14.99
CA LYS A 178 8.59 13.15 15.55
C LYS A 178 8.48 13.42 17.06
N GLU A 179 9.60 13.46 17.76
CA GLU A 179 9.61 13.91 19.15
C GLU A 179 9.23 15.41 19.22
N GLY A 180 8.26 15.74 20.07
CA GLY A 180 7.73 17.10 20.17
C GLY A 180 6.75 17.51 19.07
N GLY A 181 6.40 16.62 18.17
CA GLY A 181 5.34 16.84 17.19
C GLY A 181 3.97 16.79 17.89
N GLN A 182 3.26 17.93 17.91
CA GLN A 182 1.84 18.05 18.19
C GLN A 182 1.13 18.44 16.92
#